data_c856800773133d618077bd3829c3f7be
#
_entry.id   c856800773133d618077bd3829c3f7be
#
_cell.length_a   1.000
_cell.length_b   1.000
_cell.length_c   1.000
_cell.angle_alpha   90.00
_cell.angle_beta   90.00
_cell.angle_gamma   90.00
#
_symmetry.space_group_name_H-M   'P 1'
#
loop_
_entity.id
_entity.type
_entity.pdbx_description
1 polymer ?
#
loop_
_entity_poly.entity_id
_entity_poly.type
_entity_poly.pdbx_seq_one_letter_code
_entity_poly.pdbx_strand_id
1 'polypeptide(L)'
;MTTTTSSIQDSSAAHTQNNTQPNDSTGTNTAAKNSAHVPLRVIIDNLSTNEGEVEIGVYTPENKFPDEKDKFKKYRFQPKSEQIDVLLEDLPYGELALAVYHDENNNGKIDKNFLGIPTEPYAFSNNFKPSFKAPSFDNCKFSYNEQNHVVRISLLNKRKPTK
;
A
#
# COMPACT_ATOMS: atom_id res chain seq x y z
N MET A 1 27.43 71.54 11.79
CA MET A 1 28.49 71.96 10.82
C MET A 1 28.33 71.06 9.63
N THR A 2 27.66 71.63 8.72
CA THR A 2 28.11 72.04 7.37
C THR A 2 28.25 70.81 6.47
N THR A 3 27.34 70.71 5.60
CA THR A 3 27.13 71.22 4.21
C THR A 3 27.73 70.22 3.22
N THR A 4 27.16 69.85 2.22
CA THR A 4 26.53 70.43 1.07
C THR A 4 26.90 69.57 -0.14
N THR A 5 26.01 69.14 -0.90
CA THR A 5 25.60 69.63 -2.22
C THR A 5 26.17 68.82 -3.38
N SER A 6 25.28 68.25 -4.14
CA SER A 6 24.91 68.68 -5.52
C SER A 6 25.84 68.10 -6.59
N SER A 7 25.50 67.74 -7.69
CA SER A 7 24.36 67.88 -8.62
C SER A 7 24.81 67.26 -9.96
N ILE A 8 23.86 66.76 -10.65
CA ILE A 8 23.37 67.19 -11.97
C ILE A 8 24.01 66.50 -13.20
N GLN A 9 23.10 65.85 -13.95
CA GLN A 9 22.88 65.93 -15.39
C GLN A 9 23.95 65.35 -16.33
N ASP A 10 23.67 64.81 -17.41
CA ASP A 10 22.52 64.82 -18.32
C ASP A 10 22.81 63.87 -19.51
N SER A 11 21.74 63.53 -20.16
CA SER A 11 21.59 63.37 -21.61
C SER A 11 22.13 62.15 -22.32
N SER A 12 21.19 61.40 -22.72
CA SER A 12 20.62 61.36 -24.08
C SER A 12 21.28 60.40 -25.06
N ALA A 13 20.51 59.57 -25.54
CA ALA A 13 20.13 59.31 -26.93
C ALA A 13 20.00 57.86 -27.29
N ALA A 14 18.78 57.60 -27.66
CA ALA A 14 18.23 56.50 -28.43
C ALA A 14 19.16 55.89 -29.48
N HIS A 15 19.10 54.56 -29.59
CA HIS A 15 18.93 53.99 -30.92
C HIS A 15 18.20 52.67 -30.85
N THR A 16 17.10 52.64 -31.54
CA THR A 16 16.24 51.54 -31.96
C THR A 16 17.05 50.53 -32.76
N GLN A 17 16.84 49.24 -32.56
CA GLN A 17 16.31 48.32 -33.57
C GLN A 17 16.30 46.86 -33.13
N ASN A 18 15.08 46.31 -33.16
CA ASN A 18 14.70 45.02 -33.64
C ASN A 18 15.78 43.96 -33.84
N ASN A 19 15.58 42.81 -33.21
CA ASN A 19 15.33 41.59 -34.01
C ASN A 19 14.77 40.44 -33.16
N THR A 20 13.57 40.06 -33.52
CA THR A 20 13.05 38.72 -33.77
C THR A 20 13.41 37.60 -32.79
N GLN A 21 12.36 37.20 -32.11
CA GLN A 21 12.14 35.88 -31.55
C GLN A 21 12.50 34.73 -32.53
N PRO A 22 12.86 33.54 -32.05
CA PRO A 22 11.77 32.63 -31.76
C PRO A 22 11.84 31.99 -30.35
N ASN A 23 10.65 31.95 -29.74
CA ASN A 23 10.29 31.03 -28.73
C ASN A 23 10.68 29.62 -29.11
N ASP A 24 11.40 28.96 -28.24
CA ASP A 24 11.16 27.56 -28.00
C ASP A 24 11.42 27.25 -26.52
N SER A 25 10.42 27.57 -25.73
CA SER A 25 10.33 27.07 -24.35
C SER A 25 9.25 26.01 -24.33
N THR A 26 9.56 24.86 -24.91
CA THR A 26 8.83 23.65 -24.62
C THR A 26 9.24 23.20 -23.23
N GLY A 27 8.82 23.98 -22.26
CA GLY A 27 8.70 23.53 -20.89
C GLY A 27 7.61 22.48 -20.84
N THR A 28 7.94 21.24 -21.14
CA THR A 28 7.12 20.10 -20.73
C THR A 28 7.15 20.05 -19.22
N ASN A 29 6.25 20.84 -18.62
CA ASN A 29 5.78 20.60 -17.28
C ASN A 29 5.06 19.22 -17.29
N THR A 30 5.85 18.18 -17.24
CA THR A 30 5.37 16.88 -16.80
C THR A 30 5.17 17.00 -15.30
N ALA A 31 4.11 17.74 -14.91
CA ALA A 31 3.52 17.52 -13.63
C ALA A 31 3.14 16.04 -13.62
N ALA A 32 3.97 15.22 -12.97
CA ALA A 32 3.59 13.90 -12.57
C ALA A 32 2.24 14.07 -11.87
N LYS A 33 1.16 13.72 -12.54
CA LYS A 33 -0.11 13.46 -11.88
C LYS A 33 0.19 12.37 -10.90
N ASN A 34 0.41 12.76 -9.64
CA ASN A 34 0.29 11.89 -8.51
C ASN A 34 -1.20 11.51 -8.49
N SER A 35 -1.59 10.56 -9.33
CA SER A 35 -2.90 9.94 -9.24
C SER A 35 -2.86 9.12 -7.96
N ALA A 36 -3.25 9.77 -6.86
CA ALA A 36 -3.42 9.09 -5.61
C ALA A 36 -4.42 7.96 -5.86
N HIS A 37 -3.93 6.73 -5.85
CA HIS A 37 -4.79 5.57 -5.96
C HIS A 37 -5.79 5.59 -4.80
N VAL A 38 -7.01 5.19 -5.06
CA VAL A 38 -7.99 5.00 -3.99
C VAL A 38 -7.45 3.89 -3.08
N PRO A 39 -7.28 4.11 -1.76
CA PRO A 39 -6.76 3.09 -0.87
C PRO A 39 -7.57 1.80 -0.92
N LEU A 40 -6.89 0.66 -0.85
CA LEU A 40 -7.55 -0.64 -0.75
C LEU A 40 -8.13 -0.80 0.66
N ARG A 41 -9.46 -0.84 0.77
CA ARG A 41 -10.14 -1.11 2.03
C ARG A 41 -10.19 -2.62 2.28
N VAL A 42 -9.61 -3.06 3.38
CA VAL A 42 -9.61 -4.46 3.78
C VAL A 42 -10.40 -4.60 5.08
N ILE A 43 -11.42 -5.46 5.03
CA ILE A 43 -12.26 -5.79 6.18
C ILE A 43 -11.97 -7.23 6.54
N ILE A 44 -11.46 -7.44 7.75
CA ILE A 44 -11.10 -8.76 8.27
C ILE A 44 -12.03 -9.06 9.43
N ASP A 45 -12.72 -10.16 9.36
CA ASP A 45 -13.63 -10.62 10.42
C ASP A 45 -13.20 -11.96 11.01
N ASN A 46 -13.95 -12.40 12.04
CA ASN A 46 -13.74 -13.67 12.73
C ASN A 46 -12.40 -13.74 13.50
N LEU A 47 -11.97 -12.60 14.08
CA LEU A 47 -10.87 -12.61 15.04
C LEU A 47 -11.33 -13.30 16.34
N SER A 48 -10.46 -14.13 16.92
CA SER A 48 -10.74 -14.86 18.16
C SER A 48 -10.43 -14.05 19.42
N THR A 49 -9.61 -13.02 19.30
CA THR A 49 -9.19 -12.12 20.38
C THR A 49 -8.83 -10.76 19.80
N ASN A 50 -8.76 -9.74 20.65
CA ASN A 50 -8.23 -8.42 20.32
C ASN A 50 -6.78 -8.23 20.82
N GLU A 51 -6.13 -9.29 21.28
CA GLU A 51 -4.70 -9.28 21.62
C GLU A 51 -3.86 -9.56 20.37
N GLY A 52 -2.57 -9.23 20.45
CA GLY A 52 -1.65 -9.48 19.34
C GLY A 52 -1.73 -8.47 18.21
N GLU A 53 -1.27 -8.87 17.04
CA GLU A 53 -1.27 -8.07 15.82
C GLU A 53 -1.81 -8.86 14.63
N VAL A 54 -2.56 -8.21 13.74
CA VAL A 54 -2.93 -8.78 12.46
C VAL A 54 -1.97 -8.27 11.40
N GLU A 55 -1.28 -9.19 10.73
CA GLU A 55 -0.43 -8.87 9.58
C GLU A 55 -1.17 -9.16 8.28
N ILE A 56 -1.12 -8.20 7.36
CA ILE A 56 -1.60 -8.31 5.99
C ILE A 56 -0.41 -8.26 5.06
N GLY A 57 -0.09 -9.37 4.41
CA GLY A 57 0.88 -9.45 3.32
C GLY A 57 0.19 -9.21 1.99
N VAL A 58 0.72 -8.27 1.21
CA VAL A 58 0.26 -7.96 -0.15
C VAL A 58 1.25 -8.54 -1.15
N TYR A 59 0.74 -9.16 -2.20
CA TYR A 59 1.52 -9.78 -3.26
C TYR A 59 1.02 -9.33 -4.63
N THR A 60 1.94 -9.13 -5.55
CA THR A 60 1.71 -8.90 -6.98
C THR A 60 2.01 -10.19 -7.76
N PRO A 61 1.72 -10.27 -9.06
CA PRO A 61 2.03 -11.46 -9.86
C PRO A 61 3.51 -11.87 -9.87
N GLU A 62 4.41 -10.93 -9.60
CA GLU A 62 5.86 -11.16 -9.59
C GLU A 62 6.35 -11.84 -8.31
N ASN A 63 5.54 -11.82 -7.25
CA ASN A 63 5.91 -12.39 -5.96
C ASN A 63 5.58 -13.88 -5.86
N LYS A 64 6.36 -14.60 -5.06
CA LYS A 64 6.11 -16.00 -4.72
C LYS A 64 5.06 -16.12 -3.62
N PHE A 65 3.82 -16.10 -4.02
CA PHE A 65 2.71 -16.19 -3.07
C PHE A 65 2.57 -17.60 -2.48
N PRO A 66 2.33 -17.75 -1.19
CA PRO A 66 2.29 -16.77 -0.11
C PRO A 66 3.60 -16.77 0.74
N ASP A 67 4.76 -16.68 0.09
CA ASP A 67 6.06 -16.69 0.77
C ASP A 67 6.21 -15.43 1.66
N GLU A 68 6.43 -15.64 2.94
CA GLU A 68 6.64 -14.61 3.95
C GLU A 68 7.77 -13.62 3.59
N LYS A 69 8.78 -14.08 2.87
CA LYS A 69 9.98 -13.31 2.52
C LYS A 69 9.85 -12.54 1.21
N ASP A 70 8.83 -12.84 0.42
CA ASP A 70 8.66 -12.31 -0.93
C ASP A 70 7.37 -11.50 -1.08
N LYS A 71 6.96 -10.80 -0.02
CA LYS A 71 5.82 -9.87 -0.04
C LYS A 71 6.19 -8.59 -0.79
N PHE A 72 5.28 -8.08 -1.62
CA PHE A 72 5.39 -6.74 -2.19
C PHE A 72 5.36 -5.68 -1.07
N LYS A 73 4.39 -5.79 -0.16
CA LYS A 73 4.24 -4.90 1.00
C LYS A 73 3.59 -5.64 2.16
N LYS A 74 3.84 -5.17 3.38
CA LYS A 74 3.16 -5.68 4.56
C LYS A 74 2.65 -4.56 5.45
N TYR A 75 1.55 -4.82 6.12
CA TYR A 75 0.93 -3.92 7.09
C TYR A 75 0.65 -4.69 8.37
N ARG A 76 0.70 -4.01 9.52
CA ARG A 76 0.36 -4.57 10.82
C ARG A 76 -0.60 -3.65 11.55
N PHE A 77 -1.59 -4.24 12.18
CA PHE A 77 -2.63 -3.54 12.90
C PHE A 77 -2.95 -4.26 14.21
N GLN A 78 -3.07 -3.49 15.29
CA GLN A 78 -3.62 -4.03 16.53
C GLN A 78 -5.14 -4.11 16.43
N PRO A 79 -5.75 -5.29 16.63
CA PRO A 79 -7.19 -5.42 16.65
C PRO A 79 -7.78 -4.71 17.88
N LYS A 80 -8.91 -4.05 17.69
CA LYS A 80 -9.67 -3.40 18.78
C LYS A 80 -11.02 -4.07 19.02
N SER A 81 -11.37 -5.01 18.17
CA SER A 81 -12.62 -5.78 18.19
C SER A 81 -12.44 -7.06 17.39
N GLU A 82 -13.49 -7.87 17.30
CA GLU A 82 -13.54 -9.10 16.47
C GLU A 82 -13.46 -8.83 14.96
N GLN A 83 -13.40 -7.56 14.56
CA GLN A 83 -13.29 -7.12 13.16
C GLN A 83 -12.27 -6.00 13.04
N ILE A 84 -11.49 -6.02 11.96
CA ILE A 84 -10.61 -4.93 11.53
C ILE A 84 -11.13 -4.37 10.22
N ASP A 85 -11.16 -3.05 10.11
CA ASP A 85 -11.52 -2.28 8.91
C ASP A 85 -10.44 -1.24 8.68
N VAL A 86 -9.59 -1.45 7.68
CA VAL A 86 -8.39 -0.66 7.45
C VAL A 86 -8.23 -0.27 5.99
N LEU A 87 -7.49 0.81 5.76
CA LEU A 87 -7.11 1.29 4.44
C LEU A 87 -5.62 0.99 4.22
N LEU A 88 -5.31 0.34 3.12
CA LEU A 88 -3.95 0.09 2.68
C LEU A 88 -3.61 1.07 1.55
N GLU A 89 -2.63 1.92 1.82
CA GLU A 89 -2.17 2.97 0.91
C GLU A 89 -0.94 2.52 0.10
N ASP A 90 -0.61 3.28 -0.95
CA ASP A 90 0.58 3.06 -1.78
C ASP A 90 0.65 1.66 -2.40
N LEU A 91 -0.46 1.17 -2.92
CA LEU A 91 -0.54 -0.08 -3.68
C LEU A 91 -0.73 0.21 -5.17
N PRO A 92 -0.06 -0.53 -6.06
CA PRO A 92 -0.29 -0.41 -7.50
C PRO A 92 -1.66 -0.99 -7.87
N TYR A 93 -2.38 -0.35 -8.78
CA TYR A 93 -3.53 -0.97 -9.42
C TYR A 93 -3.10 -2.18 -10.24
N GLY A 94 -3.95 -3.19 -10.28
CA GLY A 94 -3.68 -4.45 -10.96
C GLY A 94 -4.18 -5.67 -10.22
N GLU A 95 -3.63 -6.83 -10.53
CA GLU A 95 -3.93 -8.06 -9.80
C GLU A 95 -3.11 -8.11 -8.50
N LEU A 96 -3.79 -8.28 -7.40
CA LEU A 96 -3.20 -8.45 -6.07
C LEU A 96 -3.73 -9.72 -5.40
N ALA A 97 -2.94 -10.30 -4.51
CA ALA A 97 -3.39 -11.33 -3.58
C ALA A 97 -2.99 -10.93 -2.15
N LEU A 98 -3.81 -11.29 -1.18
CA LEU A 98 -3.55 -11.05 0.23
C LEU A 98 -3.40 -12.37 0.99
N ALA A 99 -2.41 -12.41 1.87
CA ALA A 99 -2.28 -13.40 2.92
C ALA A 99 -2.35 -12.67 4.27
N VAL A 100 -3.21 -13.13 5.14
CA VAL A 100 -3.47 -12.51 6.44
C VAL A 100 -3.25 -13.53 7.53
N TYR A 101 -2.64 -13.13 8.63
CA TYR A 101 -2.61 -13.93 9.85
C TYR A 101 -2.72 -13.05 11.09
N HIS A 102 -3.22 -13.64 12.16
CA HIS A 102 -3.33 -12.99 13.46
C HIS A 102 -2.24 -13.55 14.38
N ASP A 103 -1.18 -12.79 14.57
CA ASP A 103 -0.07 -13.06 15.50
C ASP A 103 -0.56 -12.82 16.94
N GLU A 104 -1.19 -13.82 17.52
CA GLU A 104 -1.83 -13.71 18.83
C GLU A 104 -0.81 -13.55 19.97
N ASN A 105 0.43 -13.98 19.77
CA ASN A 105 1.50 -13.94 20.80
C ASN A 105 2.57 -12.88 20.54
N ASN A 106 2.42 -12.06 19.49
CA ASN A 106 3.33 -10.96 19.12
C ASN A 106 4.79 -11.42 18.87
N ASN A 107 5.00 -12.61 18.32
CA ASN A 107 6.34 -13.10 18.02
C ASN A 107 6.85 -12.69 16.62
N GLY A 108 6.03 -12.00 15.84
CA GLY A 108 6.36 -11.43 14.53
C GLY A 108 6.34 -12.40 13.37
N LYS A 109 5.79 -13.59 13.54
CA LYS A 109 5.71 -14.65 12.51
C LYS A 109 4.45 -15.49 12.71
N ILE A 110 3.99 -16.14 11.65
CA ILE A 110 2.92 -17.13 11.77
C ILE A 110 3.46 -18.43 12.39
N ASP A 111 2.89 -18.84 13.51
CA ASP A 111 3.24 -20.09 14.16
C ASP A 111 2.64 -21.30 13.44
N LYS A 112 3.43 -22.37 13.36
CA LYS A 112 3.05 -23.62 12.68
C LYS A 112 3.37 -24.82 13.54
N ASN A 113 2.57 -25.86 13.42
CA ASN A 113 2.87 -27.14 14.05
C ASN A 113 3.99 -27.89 13.29
N PHE A 114 4.36 -29.07 13.77
CA PHE A 114 5.42 -29.92 13.16
C PHE A 114 5.11 -30.38 11.74
N LEU A 115 3.86 -30.32 11.29
CA LEU A 115 3.43 -30.60 9.91
C LEU A 115 3.43 -29.35 9.01
N GLY A 116 3.85 -28.18 9.53
CA GLY A 116 3.85 -26.93 8.80
C GLY A 116 2.46 -26.26 8.69
N ILE A 117 1.46 -26.75 9.41
CA ILE A 117 0.11 -26.20 9.41
C ILE A 117 0.06 -25.03 10.40
N PRO A 118 -0.47 -23.84 10.01
CA PRO A 118 -0.63 -22.72 10.91
C PRO A 118 -1.40 -23.09 12.17
N THR A 119 -0.90 -22.66 13.32
CA THR A 119 -1.55 -22.79 14.64
C THR A 119 -2.21 -21.48 15.07
N GLU A 120 -1.98 -20.41 14.35
CA GLU A 120 -2.64 -19.12 14.51
C GLU A 120 -3.71 -18.92 13.43
N PRO A 121 -4.72 -18.05 13.67
CA PRO A 121 -5.74 -17.73 12.69
C PRO A 121 -5.09 -17.09 11.45
N TYR A 122 -5.50 -17.55 10.28
CA TYR A 122 -5.00 -17.04 9.00
C TYR A 122 -6.09 -17.04 7.94
N ALA A 123 -5.88 -16.33 6.87
CA ALA A 123 -6.76 -16.32 5.72
C ALA A 123 -6.04 -15.86 4.44
N PHE A 124 -6.72 -16.05 3.33
CA PHE A 124 -6.30 -15.55 2.03
C PHE A 124 -7.44 -14.78 1.36
N SER A 125 -7.11 -13.83 0.49
CA SER A 125 -8.08 -13.16 -0.35
C SER A 125 -8.97 -14.18 -1.10
N ASN A 126 -10.15 -13.74 -1.52
CA ASN A 126 -11.22 -14.59 -2.03
C ASN A 126 -11.75 -15.64 -1.02
N ASN A 127 -11.38 -15.49 0.27
CA ASN A 127 -11.70 -16.47 1.31
C ASN A 127 -11.30 -17.91 0.91
N PHE A 128 -10.20 -18.04 0.17
CA PHE A 128 -9.69 -19.33 -0.28
C PHE A 128 -9.30 -20.21 0.92
N LYS A 129 -9.80 -21.44 0.94
CA LYS A 129 -9.54 -22.42 2.01
C LYS A 129 -8.57 -23.49 1.49
N PRO A 130 -7.29 -23.45 1.88
CA PRO A 130 -6.33 -24.47 1.46
C PRO A 130 -6.65 -25.83 2.08
N SER A 131 -6.49 -26.91 1.31
CA SER A 131 -6.74 -28.28 1.78
C SER A 131 -5.45 -28.94 2.27
N PHE A 132 -4.49 -29.20 1.37
CA PHE A 132 -3.27 -29.94 1.68
C PHE A 132 -1.97 -29.17 1.39
N LYS A 133 -2.05 -28.08 0.64
CA LYS A 133 -0.91 -27.23 0.26
C LYS A 133 -1.29 -25.77 0.32
N ALA A 134 -0.28 -24.90 0.42
CA ALA A 134 -0.47 -23.46 0.29
C ALA A 134 -1.18 -23.12 -1.04
N PRO A 135 -2.02 -22.08 -1.08
CA PRO A 135 -2.67 -21.64 -2.31
C PRO A 135 -1.65 -21.06 -3.30
N SER A 136 -2.01 -21.05 -4.58
CA SER A 136 -1.31 -20.24 -5.58
C SER A 136 -1.83 -18.82 -5.60
N PHE A 137 -1.07 -17.91 -6.22
CA PHE A 137 -1.51 -16.54 -6.47
C PHE A 137 -2.86 -16.51 -7.21
N ASP A 138 -3.01 -17.34 -8.25
CA ASP A 138 -4.26 -17.41 -9.05
C ASP A 138 -5.49 -17.81 -8.24
N ASN A 139 -5.33 -18.58 -7.18
CA ASN A 139 -6.46 -18.94 -6.31
C ASN A 139 -6.96 -17.76 -5.46
N CYS A 140 -6.09 -16.80 -5.20
CA CYS A 140 -6.34 -15.73 -4.24
C CYS A 140 -6.36 -14.33 -4.89
N LYS A 141 -5.94 -14.20 -6.16
CA LYS A 141 -5.86 -12.92 -6.84
C LYS A 141 -7.22 -12.26 -7.03
N PHE A 142 -7.22 -10.94 -6.96
CA PHE A 142 -8.36 -10.09 -7.28
C PHE A 142 -7.87 -8.85 -8.04
N SER A 143 -8.74 -8.25 -8.83
CA SER A 143 -8.43 -7.01 -9.54
C SER A 143 -8.64 -5.80 -8.61
N TYR A 144 -7.60 -5.03 -8.37
CA TYR A 144 -7.64 -3.79 -7.59
C TYR A 144 -7.59 -2.59 -8.52
N ASN A 145 -8.60 -1.72 -8.43
CA ASN A 145 -8.74 -0.49 -9.21
C ASN A 145 -9.72 0.46 -8.50
N GLU A 146 -9.99 1.64 -9.09
CA GLU A 146 -10.89 2.64 -8.52
C GLU A 146 -12.31 2.12 -8.22
N GLN A 147 -12.83 1.22 -9.03
CA GLN A 147 -14.18 0.64 -8.88
C GLN A 147 -14.18 -0.57 -7.94
N ASN A 148 -13.04 -1.24 -7.83
CA ASN A 148 -12.89 -2.48 -7.06
C ASN A 148 -11.75 -2.33 -6.05
N HIS A 149 -12.03 -1.67 -4.94
CA HIS A 149 -11.08 -1.33 -3.90
C HIS A 149 -11.52 -1.75 -2.49
N VAL A 150 -12.44 -2.71 -2.39
CA VAL A 150 -12.89 -3.27 -1.11
C VAL A 150 -12.78 -4.79 -1.11
N VAL A 151 -12.07 -5.34 -0.14
CA VAL A 151 -11.91 -6.78 0.05
C VAL A 151 -12.36 -7.17 1.45
N ARG A 152 -13.16 -8.26 1.54
CA ARG A 152 -13.57 -8.87 2.81
C ARG A 152 -12.91 -10.23 2.95
N ILE A 153 -12.31 -10.47 4.12
CA ILE A 153 -11.58 -11.69 4.44
C ILE A 153 -12.02 -12.17 5.82
N SER A 154 -12.39 -13.44 5.90
CA SER A 154 -12.74 -14.09 7.16
C SER A 154 -11.62 -15.03 7.61
N LEU A 155 -11.11 -14.82 8.80
CA LEU A 155 -10.03 -15.65 9.35
C LEU A 155 -10.51 -17.10 9.56
N LEU A 156 -9.66 -18.02 9.17
CA LEU A 156 -9.80 -19.43 9.48
C LEU A 156 -9.24 -19.67 10.88
N ASN A 157 -10.11 -19.87 11.84
CA ASN A 157 -9.69 -20.15 13.22
C ASN A 157 -9.07 -21.54 13.33
N LYS A 158 -8.22 -21.71 14.34
CA LYS A 158 -7.65 -23.01 14.73
C LYS A 158 -8.76 -24.07 14.74
N ARG A 159 -8.56 -25.17 14.06
CA ARG A 159 -9.38 -26.34 14.33
C ARG A 159 -9.13 -26.75 15.79
N LYS A 160 -10.10 -26.51 16.67
CA LYS A 160 -10.06 -27.10 18.00
C LYS A 160 -9.93 -28.61 17.80
N PRO A 161 -8.96 -29.30 18.43
CA PRO A 161 -8.93 -30.74 18.36
C PRO A 161 -10.27 -31.24 18.89
N THR A 162 -11.02 -31.96 18.06
CA THR A 162 -12.17 -32.73 18.51
C THR A 162 -11.68 -33.72 19.56
N LYS A 163 -12.19 -33.59 20.79
CA LYS A 163 -11.98 -34.57 21.84
C LYS A 163 -12.62 -35.88 21.46
#